data_4900a9448f6523c9a5f577e5f17ae037
#
_entry.id   4900a9448f6523c9a5f577e5f17ae037
#
_cell.length_a   1.000
_cell.length_b   1.000
_cell.length_c   1.000
_cell.angle_alpha   90.00
_cell.angle_beta   90.00
_cell.angle_gamma   90.00
#
_symmetry.space_group_name_H-M   'P 1'
#
loop_
_entity.id
_entity.type
_entity.pdbx_description
1 polymer ?
#
loop_
_entity_poly.entity_id
_entity_poly.type
_entity_poly.pdbx_seq_one_letter_code
_entity_poly.pdbx_strand_id
1 'polypeptide(L)'
;KNNILYTLIVAVLLCIVFITMVSYFYYEAEDEAYENLHMQTKQIKDDMELQLLSDRENLATMANFAAKLYSDGESFDLMFNSFEPIGLIENIGILMPDNTFITKAGTLNLNGQISFEDEAAKGEYISGRVKDLTRDNYEIIRSAVPIKVNGNTVGILYGVIKLDVLENKYNN
;
A
#
# COMPACT_ATOMS: atom_id res chain seq x y z
N LYS A 1 -13.67 -42.30 60.06
CA LYS A 1 -14.51 -42.11 58.81
C LYS A 1 -14.76 -40.63 58.45
N ASN A 2 -14.95 -39.73 59.42
CA ASN A 2 -15.24 -38.34 59.14
C ASN A 2 -14.04 -37.58 58.54
N ASN A 3 -12.81 -37.90 58.91
CA ASN A 3 -11.63 -37.17 58.37
C ASN A 3 -11.40 -37.42 56.90
N ILE A 4 -11.68 -38.60 56.37
CA ILE A 4 -11.52 -38.96 54.98
C ILE A 4 -12.54 -38.15 54.11
N LEU A 5 -13.79 -38.01 54.59
CA LEU A 5 -14.81 -37.23 53.91
C LEU A 5 -14.44 -35.75 53.84
N TYR A 6 -13.93 -35.18 54.95
CA TYR A 6 -13.45 -33.78 54.97
C TYR A 6 -12.30 -33.54 54.00
N THR A 7 -11.31 -34.45 53.99
CA THR A 7 -10.18 -34.32 53.04
C THR A 7 -10.64 -34.37 51.59
N LEU A 8 -11.62 -35.21 51.27
CA LEU A 8 -12.17 -35.33 49.93
C LEU A 8 -12.94 -34.08 49.50
N ILE A 9 -13.74 -33.48 50.41
CA ILE A 9 -14.46 -32.23 50.14
C ILE A 9 -13.48 -31.08 49.89
N VAL A 10 -12.44 -30.94 50.72
CA VAL A 10 -11.40 -29.92 50.55
C VAL A 10 -10.67 -30.10 49.23
N ALA A 11 -10.32 -31.33 48.84
CA ALA A 11 -9.66 -31.59 47.57
C ALA A 11 -10.53 -31.23 46.39
N VAL A 12 -11.83 -31.52 46.41
CA VAL A 12 -12.77 -31.13 45.35
C VAL A 12 -12.91 -29.62 45.27
N LEU A 13 -13.03 -28.90 46.39
CA LEU A 13 -13.07 -27.44 46.39
C LEU A 13 -11.80 -26.81 45.81
N LEU A 14 -10.63 -27.33 46.16
CA LEU A 14 -9.35 -26.89 45.59
C LEU A 14 -9.29 -27.11 44.06
N CYS A 15 -9.77 -28.27 43.58
CA CYS A 15 -9.85 -28.53 42.15
C CYS A 15 -10.78 -27.53 41.41
N ILE A 16 -11.95 -27.22 42.00
CA ILE A 16 -12.87 -26.26 41.43
C ILE A 16 -12.22 -24.85 41.33
N VAL A 17 -11.59 -24.40 42.43
CA VAL A 17 -10.89 -23.12 42.46
C VAL A 17 -9.76 -23.09 41.44
N PHE A 18 -8.99 -24.17 41.32
CA PHE A 18 -7.91 -24.25 40.35
C PHE A 18 -8.44 -24.19 38.91
N ILE A 19 -9.51 -24.94 38.59
CA ILE A 19 -10.12 -24.93 37.24
C ILE A 19 -10.68 -23.55 36.92
N THR A 20 -11.36 -22.88 37.85
CA THR A 20 -11.89 -21.52 37.60
C THR A 20 -10.77 -20.50 37.40
N MET A 21 -9.69 -20.61 38.17
CA MET A 21 -8.51 -19.75 38.03
C MET A 21 -7.81 -19.95 36.68
N VAL A 22 -7.59 -21.19 36.25
CA VAL A 22 -6.99 -21.48 34.94
C VAL A 22 -7.88 -20.99 33.81
N SER A 23 -9.20 -21.19 33.89
CA SER A 23 -10.15 -20.69 32.89
C SER A 23 -10.12 -19.17 32.82
N TYR A 24 -10.08 -18.48 33.96
CA TYR A 24 -10.00 -17.03 34.00
C TYR A 24 -8.73 -16.52 33.30
N PHE A 25 -7.57 -17.06 33.64
CA PHE A 25 -6.31 -16.67 32.98
C PHE A 25 -6.29 -16.98 31.49
N TYR A 26 -6.93 -18.08 31.07
CA TYR A 26 -7.01 -18.42 29.64
C TYR A 26 -7.83 -17.37 28.87
N TYR A 27 -9.01 -16.99 29.39
CA TYR A 27 -9.85 -15.97 28.76
C TYR A 27 -9.17 -14.59 28.74
N GLU A 28 -8.51 -14.20 29.84
CA GLU A 28 -7.79 -12.93 29.93
C GLU A 28 -6.63 -12.86 28.93
N ALA A 29 -5.86 -13.96 28.80
CA ALA A 29 -4.77 -14.04 27.83
C ALA A 29 -5.27 -14.03 26.37
N GLU A 30 -6.42 -14.64 26.10
CA GLU A 30 -7.05 -14.61 24.78
C GLU A 30 -7.51 -13.19 24.41
N ASP A 31 -8.20 -12.52 25.30
CA ASP A 31 -8.68 -11.14 25.11
C ASP A 31 -7.50 -10.18 24.90
N GLU A 32 -6.44 -10.28 25.72
CA GLU A 32 -5.23 -9.47 25.56
C GLU A 32 -4.51 -9.73 24.22
N ALA A 33 -4.46 -10.99 23.78
CA ALA A 33 -3.89 -11.35 22.49
C ALA A 33 -4.70 -10.76 21.32
N TYR A 34 -6.03 -10.78 21.40
CA TYR A 34 -6.90 -10.17 20.39
C TYR A 34 -6.77 -8.65 20.35
N GLU A 35 -6.74 -7.97 21.51
CA GLU A 35 -6.54 -6.52 21.57
C GLU A 35 -5.18 -6.10 21.00
N ASN A 36 -4.12 -6.83 21.34
CA ASN A 36 -2.77 -6.60 20.82
C ASN A 36 -2.71 -6.76 19.30
N LEU A 37 -3.32 -7.84 18.77
CA LEU A 37 -3.37 -8.07 17.33
C LEU A 37 -4.16 -6.98 16.60
N HIS A 38 -5.28 -6.55 17.19
CA HIS A 38 -6.10 -5.47 16.63
C HIS A 38 -5.34 -4.14 16.61
N MET A 39 -4.64 -3.80 17.71
CA MET A 39 -3.82 -2.59 17.79
C MET A 39 -2.67 -2.62 16.76
N GLN A 40 -1.96 -3.74 16.63
CA GLN A 40 -0.89 -3.90 15.65
C GLN A 40 -1.41 -3.75 14.21
N THR A 41 -2.53 -4.39 13.90
CA THR A 41 -3.16 -4.30 12.57
C THR A 41 -3.57 -2.87 12.25
N LYS A 42 -4.14 -2.15 13.23
CA LYS A 42 -4.51 -0.75 13.09
C LYS A 42 -3.27 0.13 12.85
N GLN A 43 -2.22 -0.07 13.63
CA GLN A 43 -0.97 0.68 13.49
C GLN A 43 -0.34 0.46 12.10
N ILE A 44 -0.26 -0.79 11.63
CA ILE A 44 0.22 -1.12 10.29
C ILE A 44 -0.60 -0.40 9.21
N LYS A 45 -1.92 -0.39 9.35
CA LYS A 45 -2.81 0.31 8.44
C LYS A 45 -2.54 1.81 8.42
N ASP A 46 -2.47 2.45 9.60
CA ASP A 46 -2.25 3.88 9.74
C ASP A 46 -0.88 4.28 9.17
N ASP A 47 0.17 3.51 9.44
CA ASP A 47 1.52 3.70 8.89
C ASP A 47 1.54 3.56 7.37
N MET A 48 0.82 2.57 6.82
CA MET A 48 0.70 2.37 5.38
C MET A 48 -0.05 3.52 4.70
N GLU A 49 -1.15 4.01 5.29
CA GLU A 49 -1.89 5.17 4.78
C GLU A 49 -1.01 6.43 4.76
N LEU A 50 -0.27 6.70 5.82
CA LEU A 50 0.68 7.82 5.88
C LEU A 50 1.79 7.70 4.84
N GLN A 51 2.33 6.51 4.63
CA GLN A 51 3.35 6.29 3.62
C GLN A 51 2.81 6.52 2.20
N LEU A 52 1.61 6.01 1.90
CA LEU A 52 0.97 6.22 0.60
C LEU A 52 0.66 7.70 0.33
N LEU A 53 0.28 8.46 1.37
CA LEU A 53 0.09 9.91 1.26
C LEU A 53 1.41 10.63 0.97
N SER A 54 2.48 10.30 1.69
CA SER A 54 3.81 10.85 1.46
C SER A 54 4.33 10.53 0.07
N ASP A 55 4.16 9.30 -0.38
CA ASP A 55 4.57 8.86 -1.71
C ASP A 55 3.81 9.61 -2.82
N ARG A 56 2.51 9.88 -2.60
CA ARG A 56 1.70 10.69 -3.52
C ARG A 56 2.18 12.14 -3.58
N GLU A 57 2.54 12.76 -2.47
CA GLU A 57 3.08 14.12 -2.43
C GLU A 57 4.43 14.21 -3.19
N ASN A 58 5.29 13.21 -3.01
CA ASN A 58 6.53 13.09 -3.79
C ASN A 58 6.23 12.97 -5.28
N LEU A 59 5.26 12.13 -5.64
CA LEU A 59 4.84 11.96 -7.03
C LEU A 59 4.25 13.25 -7.62
N ALA A 60 3.48 14.03 -6.83
CA ALA A 60 2.96 15.33 -7.24
C ALA A 60 4.08 16.34 -7.51
N THR A 61 5.13 16.33 -6.70
CA THR A 61 6.33 17.14 -6.92
C THR A 61 7.01 16.77 -8.23
N MET A 62 7.13 15.48 -8.52
CA MET A 62 7.67 14.97 -9.78
C MET A 62 6.77 15.31 -10.98
N ALA A 63 5.44 15.27 -10.81
CA ALA A 63 4.50 15.68 -11.86
C ALA A 63 4.65 17.17 -12.21
N ASN A 64 4.91 18.03 -11.22
CA ASN A 64 5.22 19.44 -11.46
C ASN A 64 6.54 19.62 -12.21
N PHE A 65 7.56 18.82 -11.90
CA PHE A 65 8.82 18.81 -12.64
C PHE A 65 8.61 18.33 -14.08
N ALA A 66 7.84 17.25 -14.29
CA ALA A 66 7.47 16.78 -15.62
C ALA A 66 6.69 17.83 -16.43
N ALA A 67 5.78 18.57 -15.77
CA ALA A 67 5.05 19.69 -16.40
C ALA A 67 5.99 20.79 -16.90
N LYS A 68 7.05 21.10 -16.15
CA LYS A 68 8.08 22.06 -16.57
C LYS A 68 8.85 21.54 -17.78
N LEU A 69 9.35 20.29 -17.74
CA LEU A 69 10.06 19.68 -18.87
C LEU A 69 9.19 19.71 -20.14
N TYR A 70 7.91 19.33 -20.00
CA TYR A 70 6.96 19.37 -21.12
C TYR A 70 6.78 20.78 -21.68
N SER A 71 6.64 21.80 -20.83
CA SER A 71 6.48 23.19 -21.21
C SER A 71 7.72 23.75 -21.93
N ASP A 72 8.90 23.32 -21.50
CA ASP A 72 10.18 23.74 -22.07
C ASP A 72 10.54 22.95 -23.34
N GLY A 73 9.72 21.95 -23.72
CA GLY A 73 9.95 21.06 -24.87
C GLY A 73 11.10 20.07 -24.64
N GLU A 74 11.43 19.82 -23.40
CA GLU A 74 12.51 18.91 -23.02
C GLU A 74 12.00 17.46 -22.90
N SER A 75 12.92 16.50 -23.05
CA SER A 75 12.64 15.08 -22.85
C SER A 75 12.45 14.76 -21.36
N PHE A 76 11.57 13.78 -21.07
CA PHE A 76 11.43 13.22 -19.73
C PHE A 76 12.61 12.33 -19.30
N ASP A 77 13.61 12.09 -20.17
CA ASP A 77 14.77 11.25 -19.88
C ASP A 77 15.53 11.71 -18.64
N LEU A 78 15.66 13.03 -18.44
CA LEU A 78 16.29 13.58 -17.25
C LEU A 78 15.60 13.11 -15.96
N MET A 79 14.27 13.15 -15.95
CA MET A 79 13.47 12.71 -14.81
C MET A 79 13.61 11.19 -14.59
N PHE A 80 13.49 10.39 -15.64
CA PHE A 80 13.62 8.94 -15.53
C PHE A 80 15.01 8.49 -15.10
N ASN A 81 16.07 9.16 -15.59
CA ASN A 81 17.46 8.81 -15.25
C ASN A 81 17.84 9.22 -13.82
N SER A 82 17.25 10.30 -13.31
CA SER A 82 17.48 10.77 -11.94
C SER A 82 16.53 10.13 -10.91
N PHE A 83 15.53 9.37 -11.36
CA PHE A 83 14.60 8.72 -10.46
C PHE A 83 15.28 7.60 -9.67
N GLU A 84 15.18 7.67 -8.37
CA GLU A 84 15.48 6.60 -7.43
C GLU A 84 14.20 6.17 -6.70
N PRO A 85 14.03 4.90 -6.33
CA PRO A 85 12.86 4.44 -5.57
C PRO A 85 12.62 5.29 -4.33
N ILE A 86 11.38 5.72 -4.12
CA ILE A 86 10.97 6.60 -3.01
C ILE A 86 9.82 5.93 -2.26
N GLY A 87 10.02 5.66 -0.97
CA GLY A 87 8.99 5.04 -0.14
C GLY A 87 8.59 3.66 -0.65
N LEU A 88 7.37 3.53 -1.16
CA LEU A 88 6.84 2.30 -1.78
C LEU A 88 6.92 2.33 -3.31
N ILE A 89 7.23 3.49 -3.91
CA ILE A 89 7.31 3.66 -5.36
C ILE A 89 8.65 3.13 -5.87
N GLU A 90 8.59 2.04 -6.60
CA GLU A 90 9.75 1.36 -7.21
C GLU A 90 10.09 1.88 -8.60
N ASN A 91 9.08 2.25 -9.38
CA ASN A 91 9.23 2.72 -10.74
C ASN A 91 8.21 3.82 -11.03
N ILE A 92 8.51 4.61 -12.05
CA ILE A 92 7.61 5.63 -12.58
C ILE A 92 7.41 5.47 -14.09
N GLY A 93 6.27 5.97 -14.57
CA GLY A 93 5.95 6.04 -16.00
C GLY A 93 4.97 7.16 -16.29
N ILE A 94 4.93 7.65 -17.52
CA ILE A 94 4.02 8.72 -17.95
C ILE A 94 3.11 8.20 -19.05
N LEU A 95 1.79 8.29 -18.82
CA LEU A 95 0.79 8.08 -19.84
C LEU A 95 0.52 9.41 -20.58
N MET A 96 0.67 9.40 -21.89
CA MET A 96 0.47 10.56 -22.76
C MET A 96 -0.94 10.55 -23.40
N PRO A 97 -1.42 11.71 -23.93
CA PRO A 97 -2.75 11.83 -24.54
C PRO A 97 -3.01 10.90 -25.73
N ASP A 98 -1.98 10.45 -26.41
CA ASP A 98 -2.06 9.51 -27.53
C ASP A 98 -2.05 8.03 -27.08
N ASN A 99 -2.23 7.77 -25.77
CA ASN A 99 -2.12 6.46 -25.11
C ASN A 99 -0.73 5.82 -25.22
N THR A 100 0.31 6.60 -25.50
CA THR A 100 1.68 6.12 -25.31
C THR A 100 2.06 6.17 -23.83
N PHE A 101 2.82 5.16 -23.39
CA PHE A 101 3.32 5.05 -22.02
C PHE A 101 4.83 5.09 -22.03
N ILE A 102 5.40 6.14 -21.47
CA ILE A 102 6.83 6.41 -21.44
C ILE A 102 7.40 5.95 -20.10
N THR A 103 8.46 5.17 -20.13
CA THR A 103 9.20 4.67 -18.96
C THR A 103 10.70 4.81 -19.19
N LYS A 104 11.49 4.57 -18.17
CA LYS A 104 12.96 4.46 -18.29
C LYS A 104 13.41 3.40 -19.30
N ALA A 105 12.62 2.34 -19.49
CA ALA A 105 12.93 1.26 -20.43
C ALA A 105 12.54 1.56 -21.89
N GLY A 106 11.80 2.62 -22.11
CA GLY A 106 11.32 3.05 -23.44
C GLY A 106 9.82 3.35 -23.45
N THR A 107 9.27 3.43 -24.66
CA THR A 107 7.88 3.83 -24.92
C THR A 107 7.07 2.62 -25.38
N LEU A 108 5.87 2.46 -24.80
CA LEU A 108 4.89 1.42 -25.15
C LEU A 108 3.61 2.07 -25.68
N ASN A 109 2.96 1.45 -26.63
CA ASN A 109 1.63 1.85 -27.08
C ASN A 109 0.58 1.03 -26.34
N LEU A 110 -0.29 1.70 -25.58
CA LEU A 110 -1.32 1.08 -24.75
C LEU A 110 -2.73 1.23 -25.34
N ASN A 111 -2.86 1.53 -26.63
CA ASN A 111 -4.16 1.61 -27.29
C ASN A 111 -4.99 0.34 -27.06
N GLY A 112 -6.24 0.54 -26.59
CA GLY A 112 -7.15 -0.55 -26.25
C GLY A 112 -6.92 -1.24 -24.90
N GLN A 113 -5.85 -0.88 -24.17
CA GLN A 113 -5.60 -1.39 -22.82
C GLN A 113 -5.97 -0.35 -21.76
N ILE A 114 -5.69 0.93 -22.02
CA ILE A 114 -5.96 2.06 -21.13
C ILE A 114 -6.33 3.27 -21.97
N SER A 115 -7.22 4.11 -21.47
CA SER A 115 -7.61 5.38 -22.10
C SER A 115 -7.07 6.53 -21.28
N PHE A 116 -6.29 7.40 -21.92
CA PHE A 116 -5.81 8.63 -21.27
C PHE A 116 -6.97 9.50 -20.77
N GLU A 117 -8.05 9.63 -21.55
CA GLU A 117 -9.20 10.46 -21.18
C GLU A 117 -9.87 9.94 -19.92
N ASP A 118 -10.08 8.62 -19.82
CA ASP A 118 -10.68 7.99 -18.64
C ASP A 118 -9.78 8.12 -17.40
N GLU A 119 -8.47 7.98 -17.58
CA GLU A 119 -7.51 8.13 -16.50
C GLU A 119 -7.39 9.61 -16.05
N ALA A 120 -7.37 10.56 -16.98
CA ALA A 120 -7.31 11.99 -16.68
C ALA A 120 -8.57 12.46 -15.93
N ALA A 121 -9.74 11.89 -16.25
CA ALA A 121 -10.99 12.20 -15.59
C ALA A 121 -11.03 11.78 -14.10
N LYS A 122 -10.25 10.76 -13.73
CA LYS A 122 -10.13 10.31 -12.31
C LYS A 122 -9.37 11.31 -11.44
N GLY A 123 -8.51 12.14 -12.03
CA GLY A 123 -7.62 13.02 -11.29
C GLY A 123 -6.51 12.27 -10.56
N GLU A 124 -6.17 12.71 -9.34
CA GLU A 124 -5.22 12.01 -8.49
C GLU A 124 -5.89 10.82 -7.81
N TYR A 125 -5.27 9.64 -7.89
CA TYR A 125 -5.80 8.45 -7.23
C TYR A 125 -4.73 7.40 -6.95
N ILE A 126 -5.05 6.49 -6.04
CA ILE A 126 -4.33 5.24 -5.81
C ILE A 126 -5.25 4.10 -6.21
N SER A 127 -4.79 3.23 -7.10
CA SER A 127 -5.57 2.08 -7.54
C SER A 127 -5.63 0.98 -6.48
N GLY A 128 -6.60 0.07 -6.57
CA GLY A 128 -6.46 -1.26 -6.00
C GLY A 128 -5.39 -2.08 -6.75
N ARG A 129 -5.41 -3.40 -6.58
CA ARG A 129 -4.57 -4.31 -7.36
C ARG A 129 -4.97 -4.24 -8.83
N VAL A 130 -4.02 -3.95 -9.69
CA VAL A 130 -4.20 -3.86 -11.14
C VAL A 130 -3.04 -4.55 -11.84
N LYS A 131 -3.26 -4.94 -13.09
CA LYS A 131 -2.18 -5.49 -13.92
C LYS A 131 -1.14 -4.43 -14.23
N ASP A 132 0.12 -4.83 -14.20
CA ASP A 132 1.23 -4.00 -14.67
C ASP A 132 1.08 -3.76 -16.19
N LEU A 133 1.24 -2.52 -16.61
CA LEU A 133 1.17 -2.14 -18.04
C LEU A 133 2.42 -2.55 -18.82
N THR A 134 3.51 -2.89 -18.12
CA THR A 134 4.83 -3.19 -18.71
C THR A 134 5.20 -4.66 -18.61
N ARG A 135 4.47 -5.46 -17.81
CA ARG A 135 4.78 -6.87 -17.55
C ARG A 135 3.52 -7.71 -17.53
N ASP A 136 3.49 -8.74 -18.35
CA ASP A 136 2.39 -9.70 -18.34
C ASP A 136 2.33 -10.47 -17.03
N ASN A 137 1.10 -10.68 -16.54
CA ASN A 137 0.77 -11.46 -15.33
C ASN A 137 1.39 -10.93 -14.01
N TYR A 138 1.77 -9.64 -13.96
CA TYR A 138 2.24 -9.02 -12.73
C TYR A 138 1.16 -8.05 -12.19
N GLU A 139 0.88 -8.13 -10.90
CA GLU A 139 -0.06 -7.23 -10.22
C GLU A 139 0.69 -6.18 -9.41
N ILE A 140 0.19 -4.96 -9.50
CA ILE A 140 0.77 -3.78 -8.85
C ILE A 140 -0.33 -2.92 -8.24
N ILE A 141 0.07 -1.96 -7.43
CA ILE A 141 -0.73 -0.79 -7.08
C ILE A 141 -0.15 0.40 -7.84
N ARG A 142 -1.00 1.22 -8.45
CA ARG A 142 -0.60 2.45 -9.13
C ARG A 142 -1.06 3.66 -8.34
N SER A 143 -0.13 4.58 -8.07
CA SER A 143 -0.44 5.95 -7.67
C SER A 143 -0.38 6.82 -8.90
N ALA A 144 -1.42 7.59 -9.19
CA ALA A 144 -1.56 8.40 -10.40
C ALA A 144 -1.68 9.89 -10.03
N VAL A 145 -0.90 10.73 -10.70
CA VAL A 145 -0.95 12.19 -10.54
C VAL A 145 -0.96 12.85 -11.94
N PRO A 146 -1.98 13.68 -12.26
CA PRO A 146 -2.02 14.40 -13.52
C PRO A 146 -0.87 15.42 -13.65
N ILE A 147 -0.19 15.41 -14.79
CA ILE A 147 0.76 16.44 -15.20
C ILE A 147 -0.03 17.58 -15.82
N LYS A 148 -0.05 18.75 -15.19
CA LYS A 148 -0.86 19.91 -15.64
C LYS A 148 0.01 21.05 -16.12
N VAL A 149 -0.30 21.54 -17.32
CA VAL A 149 0.29 22.75 -17.91
C VAL A 149 -0.84 23.72 -18.23
N ASN A 150 -0.78 24.92 -17.68
CA ASN A 150 -1.82 25.95 -17.84
C ASN A 150 -3.25 25.45 -17.54
N GLY A 151 -3.38 24.57 -16.54
CA GLY A 151 -4.65 23.96 -16.11
C GLY A 151 -5.11 22.74 -16.92
N ASN A 152 -4.47 22.45 -18.06
CA ASN A 152 -4.79 21.27 -18.88
C ASN A 152 -3.92 20.07 -18.49
N THR A 153 -4.51 18.89 -18.42
CA THR A 153 -3.77 17.64 -18.22
C THR A 153 -3.08 17.25 -19.52
N VAL A 154 -1.76 17.23 -19.52
CA VAL A 154 -0.90 16.91 -20.69
C VAL A 154 -0.25 15.54 -20.58
N GLY A 155 -0.37 14.90 -19.44
CA GLY A 155 0.12 13.55 -19.16
C GLY A 155 -0.36 13.09 -17.80
N ILE A 156 -0.15 11.81 -17.46
CA ILE A 156 -0.42 11.27 -16.15
C ILE A 156 0.83 10.54 -15.68
N LEU A 157 1.40 11.01 -14.59
CA LEU A 157 2.53 10.36 -13.95
C LEU A 157 2.02 9.23 -13.06
N TYR A 158 2.48 8.02 -13.31
CA TYR A 158 2.24 6.86 -12.48
C TYR A 158 3.46 6.53 -11.62
N GLY A 159 3.22 6.31 -10.33
CA GLY A 159 4.13 5.61 -9.44
C GLY A 159 3.69 4.15 -9.32
N VAL A 160 4.60 3.22 -9.53
CA VAL A 160 4.35 1.78 -9.48
C VAL A 160 4.83 1.23 -8.13
N ILE A 161 3.89 0.66 -7.39
CA ILE A 161 4.13 0.01 -6.10
C ILE A 161 3.97 -1.49 -6.30
N LYS A 162 5.04 -2.25 -6.08
CA LYS A 162 5.00 -3.71 -6.17
C LYS A 162 4.41 -4.31 -4.89
N LEU A 163 3.61 -5.36 -5.05
CA LEU A 163 2.96 -6.01 -3.91
C LEU A 163 3.96 -6.70 -2.98
N ASP A 164 5.03 -7.28 -3.52
CA ASP A 164 6.11 -7.90 -2.74
C ASP A 164 6.86 -6.90 -1.85
N VAL A 165 7.01 -5.65 -2.28
CA VAL A 165 7.58 -4.56 -1.45
C VAL A 165 6.68 -4.26 -0.26
N LEU A 166 5.36 -4.20 -0.48
CA LEU A 166 4.38 -4.03 0.59
C LEU A 166 4.42 -5.20 1.57
N GLU A 167 4.39 -6.44 1.06
CA GLU A 167 4.44 -7.64 1.88
C GLU A 167 5.72 -7.70 2.73
N ASN A 168 6.88 -7.42 2.14
CA ASN A 168 8.15 -7.44 2.87
C ASN A 168 8.26 -6.33 3.92
N LYS A 169 7.63 -5.18 3.69
CA LYS A 169 7.70 -4.05 4.65
C LYS A 169 6.79 -4.26 5.86
N TYR A 170 5.67 -4.94 5.72
CA TYR A 170 4.63 -5.04 6.75
C TYR A 170 4.40 -6.46 7.30
N ASN A 171 5.08 -7.49 6.77
CA ASN A 171 5.03 -8.88 7.28
C ASN A 171 6.25 -9.26 8.15
N ASN A 172 7.13 -8.33 8.47
CA ASN A 172 8.22 -8.46 9.45
C ASN A 172 7.84 -7.70 10.72
#